data_84bd3523d0fac33d3ffcce296f3a636c
#
_entry.id   84bd3523d0fac33d3ffcce296f3a636c
#
_cell.length_a   1.000
_cell.length_b   1.000
_cell.length_c   1.000
_cell.angle_alpha   90.00
_cell.angle_beta   90.00
_cell.angle_gamma   90.00
#
_symmetry.space_group_name_H-M   'P 1'
#
loop_
_entity.id
_entity.type
_entity.pdbx_description
1 polymer ?
#
loop_
_entity_poly.entity_id
_entity_poly.type
_entity_poly.pdbx_seq_one_letter_code
_entity_poly.pdbx_strand_id
1 'polypeptide(L)'
;MEKKNVIGNGTKTENGNENGSGIGMGTANDLEVSGIKFHYGKREILKGTGFCARRGEVCLLLGANGAGKSTLLKCINGLLKASDGTVKWLGKDTAPLSLREKARIFGYVPQNTQAGLSLTVMETVISGRLPFSGGKTGKEDVEKSAQVLEQFGLSDYAFRQMGQLSGGERQRILIARALAGDPQVLLLDEPTSS
;
A
#
# COMPACT_ATOMS: atom_id res chain seq x y z
N MET A 1 -12.13 21.07 0.46
CA MET A 1 -13.22 20.09 0.31
C MET A 1 -12.61 18.84 -0.32
N GLU A 2 -12.30 17.86 0.50
CA GLU A 2 -11.68 16.60 0.04
C GLU A 2 -12.72 15.74 -0.66
N LYS A 3 -12.46 15.39 -1.92
CA LYS A 3 -13.28 14.41 -2.63
C LYS A 3 -12.88 13.00 -2.19
N LYS A 4 -13.72 12.35 -1.40
CA LYS A 4 -13.57 10.93 -1.05
C LYS A 4 -14.04 10.08 -2.23
N ASN A 5 -13.12 9.41 -2.92
CA ASN A 5 -13.49 8.39 -3.92
C ASN A 5 -13.84 7.09 -3.21
N VAL A 6 -15.11 6.70 -3.26
CA VAL A 6 -15.63 5.45 -2.69
C VAL A 6 -15.83 4.46 -3.83
N ILE A 7 -15.14 3.33 -3.79
CA ILE A 7 -15.30 2.26 -4.77
C ILE A 7 -16.08 1.11 -4.14
N GLY A 8 -17.32 0.92 -4.60
CA GLY A 8 -18.16 -0.21 -4.21
C GLY A 8 -18.00 -1.40 -5.17
N ASN A 9 -18.23 -2.63 -4.67
CA ASN A 9 -18.29 -3.82 -5.51
C ASN A 9 -19.47 -3.75 -6.49
N GLY A 10 -19.15 -3.60 -7.75
CA GLY A 10 -20.09 -3.72 -8.89
C GLY A 10 -20.89 -2.45 -9.15
N THR A 11 -20.47 -1.69 -10.15
CA THR A 11 -21.41 -1.09 -11.08
C THR A 11 -20.67 -0.50 -12.30
N LYS A 12 -21.30 -0.64 -13.42
CA LYS A 12 -20.98 -0.10 -14.72
C LYS A 12 -20.72 1.40 -14.65
N THR A 13 -19.59 1.84 -15.21
CA THR A 13 -19.46 3.21 -15.68
C THR A 13 -20.24 3.32 -16.99
N GLU A 14 -21.41 3.94 -16.98
CA GLU A 14 -22.06 4.40 -18.20
C GLU A 14 -21.30 5.64 -18.71
N ASN A 15 -20.70 5.51 -19.88
CA ASN A 15 -20.16 6.62 -20.64
C ASN A 15 -21.32 7.41 -21.25
N GLY A 16 -21.66 8.52 -20.63
CA GLY A 16 -22.44 9.58 -21.29
C GLY A 16 -21.50 10.42 -22.12
N ASN A 17 -21.64 10.31 -23.43
CA ASN A 17 -20.97 11.13 -24.43
C ASN A 17 -21.69 12.48 -24.52
N GLU A 18 -21.06 13.57 -24.08
CA GLU A 18 -21.47 14.91 -24.50
C GLU A 18 -20.26 15.76 -24.86
N ASN A 19 -20.30 16.19 -26.12
CA ASN A 19 -19.39 17.12 -26.75
C ASN A 19 -19.40 18.48 -26.02
N GLY A 20 -18.25 18.86 -25.48
CA GLY A 20 -17.99 20.19 -24.97
C GLY A 20 -16.51 20.50 -25.08
N SER A 21 -16.16 21.30 -26.12
CA SER A 21 -14.83 21.85 -26.32
C SER A 21 -14.42 22.73 -25.15
N GLY A 22 -13.64 22.17 -24.21
CA GLY A 22 -12.96 22.86 -23.17
C GLY A 22 -11.56 22.33 -23.06
N ILE A 23 -10.55 23.16 -23.28
CA ILE A 23 -9.13 22.87 -23.06
C ILE A 23 -8.96 22.64 -21.57
N GLY A 24 -9.21 21.42 -21.11
CA GLY A 24 -8.93 20.96 -19.77
C GLY A 24 -7.59 20.24 -19.78
N MET A 25 -6.57 20.77 -19.11
CA MET A 25 -5.39 20.01 -18.70
C MET A 25 -5.87 18.74 -18.00
N GLY A 26 -5.90 17.63 -18.70
CA GLY A 26 -6.20 16.32 -18.12
C GLY A 26 -5.08 15.98 -17.16
N THR A 27 -5.33 16.15 -15.86
CA THR A 27 -4.42 15.66 -14.83
C THR A 27 -4.42 14.16 -14.91
N ALA A 28 -3.34 13.60 -15.48
CA ALA A 28 -3.14 12.16 -15.56
C ALA A 28 -3.23 11.55 -14.16
N ASN A 29 -3.87 10.39 -14.05
CA ASN A 29 -3.88 9.65 -12.79
C ASN A 29 -2.46 9.19 -12.46
N ASP A 30 -2.06 9.31 -11.19
CA ASP A 30 -0.73 8.86 -10.78
C ASP A 30 -0.70 7.34 -10.59
N LEU A 31 -1.75 6.76 -10.00
CA LEU A 31 -1.95 5.32 -9.88
C LEU A 31 -3.16 4.90 -10.73
N GLU A 32 -2.94 3.96 -11.64
CA GLU A 32 -4.00 3.34 -12.44
C GLU A 32 -3.97 1.83 -12.22
N VAL A 33 -5.08 1.28 -11.75
CA VAL A 33 -5.31 -0.15 -11.58
C VAL A 33 -6.45 -0.53 -12.51
N SER A 34 -6.21 -1.44 -13.46
CA SER A 34 -7.18 -1.75 -14.52
C SER A 34 -7.34 -3.24 -14.70
N GLY A 35 -8.58 -3.72 -14.57
CA GLY A 35 -8.98 -5.06 -14.95
C GLY A 35 -8.31 -6.19 -14.19
N ILE A 36 -7.89 -5.98 -12.94
CA ILE A 36 -7.16 -6.99 -12.15
C ILE A 36 -8.03 -8.19 -11.91
N LYS A 37 -7.57 -9.36 -12.39
CA LYS A 37 -8.15 -10.68 -12.09
C LYS A 37 -7.19 -11.50 -11.25
N PHE A 38 -7.75 -12.25 -10.33
CA PHE A 38 -6.97 -13.16 -9.49
C PHE A 38 -7.81 -14.34 -8.99
N HIS A 39 -7.21 -15.52 -8.90
CA HIS A 39 -7.85 -16.71 -8.36
C HIS A 39 -6.90 -17.50 -7.47
N TYR A 40 -7.44 -18.11 -6.40
CA TYR A 40 -6.77 -19.12 -5.61
C TYR A 40 -7.25 -20.50 -6.10
N GLY A 41 -6.37 -21.24 -6.79
CA GLY A 41 -6.75 -22.47 -7.45
C GLY A 41 -7.89 -22.23 -8.45
N LYS A 42 -9.04 -22.88 -8.23
CA LYS A 42 -10.25 -22.73 -9.08
C LYS A 42 -11.18 -21.59 -8.65
N ARG A 43 -10.93 -20.97 -7.48
CA ARG A 43 -11.81 -19.91 -6.94
C ARG A 43 -11.35 -18.55 -7.42
N GLU A 44 -12.17 -17.91 -8.26
CA GLU A 44 -11.95 -16.53 -8.69
C GLU A 44 -12.28 -15.57 -7.55
N ILE A 45 -11.33 -14.67 -7.22
CA ILE A 45 -11.44 -13.68 -6.16
C ILE A 45 -11.63 -12.28 -6.74
N LEU A 46 -10.81 -11.92 -7.73
CA LEU A 46 -10.89 -10.63 -8.42
C LEU A 46 -11.34 -10.87 -9.86
N LYS A 47 -12.39 -10.15 -10.26
CA LYS A 47 -13.12 -10.36 -11.52
C LYS A 47 -12.96 -9.21 -12.51
N GLY A 48 -11.80 -8.57 -12.53
CA GLY A 48 -11.55 -7.40 -13.38
C GLY A 48 -11.73 -6.08 -12.63
N THR A 49 -11.30 -6.03 -11.37
CA THR A 49 -11.37 -4.84 -10.52
C THR A 49 -10.38 -3.77 -11.00
N GLY A 50 -10.82 -2.49 -10.95
CA GLY A 50 -9.96 -1.37 -11.31
C GLY A 50 -10.39 -0.08 -10.61
N PHE A 51 -9.45 0.85 -10.49
CA PHE A 51 -9.64 2.20 -9.98
C PHE A 51 -8.46 3.08 -10.36
N CYS A 52 -8.61 4.38 -10.18
CA CYS A 52 -7.54 5.36 -10.33
C CYS A 52 -7.43 6.20 -9.05
N ALA A 53 -6.21 6.64 -8.74
CA ALA A 53 -5.95 7.57 -7.65
C ALA A 53 -4.87 8.58 -8.06
N ARG A 54 -4.87 9.75 -7.40
CA ARG A 54 -3.90 10.83 -7.61
C ARG A 54 -3.10 11.06 -6.33
N ARG A 55 -1.97 11.73 -6.46
CA ARG A 55 -1.19 12.18 -5.30
C ARG A 55 -2.03 13.07 -4.39
N GLY A 56 -1.87 12.87 -3.08
CA GLY A 56 -2.63 13.59 -2.07
C GLY A 56 -4.08 13.13 -1.90
N GLU A 57 -4.53 12.13 -2.66
CA GLU A 57 -5.86 11.55 -2.49
C GLU A 57 -5.82 10.34 -1.53
N VAL A 58 -6.89 10.20 -0.74
CA VAL A 58 -7.19 8.99 0.04
C VAL A 58 -8.26 8.21 -0.69
N CYS A 59 -7.92 6.99 -1.13
CA CYS A 59 -8.82 6.07 -1.79
C CYS A 59 -9.26 4.97 -0.82
N LEU A 60 -10.58 4.80 -0.61
CA LEU A 60 -11.14 3.77 0.27
C LEU A 60 -11.67 2.60 -0.54
N LEU A 61 -11.17 1.40 -0.23
CA LEU A 61 -11.70 0.14 -0.76
C LEU A 61 -12.76 -0.40 0.19
N LEU A 62 -14.04 -0.29 -0.20
CA LEU A 62 -15.17 -0.80 0.59
C LEU A 62 -15.65 -2.14 0.05
N GLY A 63 -16.06 -3.02 0.93
CA GLY A 63 -16.61 -4.33 0.59
C GLY A 63 -16.67 -5.26 1.79
N ALA A 64 -17.51 -6.30 1.70
CA ALA A 64 -17.65 -7.32 2.73
C ALA A 64 -16.32 -8.04 3.02
N ASN A 65 -16.25 -8.73 4.17
CA ASN A 65 -15.12 -9.61 4.47
C ASN A 65 -15.05 -10.72 3.41
N GLY A 66 -13.84 -10.99 2.92
CA GLY A 66 -13.63 -11.95 1.84
C GLY A 66 -13.91 -11.41 0.42
N ALA A 67 -14.27 -10.14 0.24
CA ALA A 67 -14.50 -9.53 -1.08
C ALA A 67 -13.23 -9.35 -1.93
N GLY A 68 -12.04 -9.69 -1.40
CA GLY A 68 -10.78 -9.62 -2.14
C GLY A 68 -9.99 -8.32 -1.93
N LYS A 69 -10.35 -7.46 -0.97
CA LYS A 69 -9.63 -6.20 -0.70
C LYS A 69 -8.13 -6.42 -0.48
N SER A 70 -7.76 -7.28 0.47
CA SER A 70 -6.36 -7.63 0.75
C SER A 70 -5.67 -8.28 -0.45
N THR A 71 -6.39 -9.08 -1.22
CA THR A 71 -5.88 -9.71 -2.45
C THR A 71 -5.55 -8.65 -3.50
N LEU A 72 -6.42 -7.66 -3.68
CA LEU A 72 -6.19 -6.54 -4.60
C LEU A 72 -4.95 -5.74 -4.20
N LEU A 73 -4.83 -5.35 -2.92
CA LEU A 73 -3.66 -4.64 -2.42
C LEU A 73 -2.36 -5.43 -2.62
N LYS A 74 -2.40 -6.76 -2.41
CA LYS A 74 -1.26 -7.66 -2.67
C LYS A 74 -0.94 -7.81 -4.16
N CYS A 75 -1.93 -7.71 -5.05
CA CYS A 75 -1.68 -7.67 -6.48
C CYS A 75 -1.03 -6.33 -6.90
N ILE A 76 -1.48 -5.22 -6.34
CA ILE A 76 -0.94 -3.88 -6.64
C ILE A 76 0.54 -3.79 -6.25
N ASN A 77 0.91 -4.24 -5.06
CA ASN A 77 2.31 -4.19 -4.60
C ASN A 77 3.18 -5.35 -5.14
N GLY A 78 2.59 -6.29 -5.88
CA GLY A 78 3.29 -7.40 -6.52
C GLY A 78 3.59 -8.59 -5.60
N LEU A 79 3.08 -8.64 -4.37
CA LEU A 79 3.15 -9.83 -3.50
C LEU A 79 2.34 -11.01 -4.06
N LEU A 80 1.29 -10.71 -4.82
CA LEU A 80 0.54 -11.70 -5.60
C LEU A 80 0.61 -11.31 -7.08
N LYS A 81 0.82 -12.31 -7.94
CA LYS A 81 0.81 -12.11 -9.38
C LYS A 81 -0.63 -12.21 -9.88
N ALA A 82 -1.19 -11.09 -10.36
CA ALA A 82 -2.49 -11.09 -11.02
C ALA A 82 -2.48 -12.01 -12.25
N SER A 83 -3.60 -12.67 -12.54
CA SER A 83 -3.76 -13.49 -13.74
C SER A 83 -4.05 -12.66 -14.98
N ASP A 84 -4.58 -11.44 -14.79
CA ASP A 84 -4.88 -10.48 -15.86
C ASP A 84 -4.99 -9.07 -15.25
N GLY A 85 -4.95 -8.05 -16.11
CA GLY A 85 -5.01 -6.65 -15.72
C GLY A 85 -3.64 -5.99 -15.57
N THR A 86 -3.65 -4.69 -15.32
CA THR A 86 -2.44 -3.86 -15.26
C THR A 86 -2.45 -2.92 -14.05
N VAL A 87 -1.26 -2.65 -13.51
CA VAL A 87 -1.03 -1.62 -12.51
C VAL A 87 0.01 -0.66 -13.07
N LYS A 88 -0.37 0.62 -13.23
CA LYS A 88 0.55 1.66 -13.70
C LYS A 88 0.79 2.69 -12.62
N TRP A 89 2.02 3.12 -12.50
CA TRP A 89 2.45 4.24 -11.67
C TRP A 89 3.06 5.32 -12.56
N LEU A 90 2.49 6.53 -12.51
CA LEU A 90 2.88 7.66 -13.38
C LEU A 90 2.92 7.26 -14.86
N GLY A 91 1.87 6.55 -15.33
CA GLY A 91 1.72 6.08 -16.69
C GLY A 91 2.60 4.87 -17.08
N LYS A 92 3.51 4.42 -16.20
CA LYS A 92 4.41 3.29 -16.46
C LYS A 92 3.87 2.00 -15.85
N ASP A 93 3.85 0.91 -16.63
CA ASP A 93 3.49 -0.42 -16.12
C ASP A 93 4.48 -0.88 -15.06
N THR A 94 3.94 -1.35 -13.93
CA THR A 94 4.75 -1.88 -12.83
C THR A 94 5.04 -3.38 -12.97
N ALA A 95 4.42 -4.10 -13.91
CA ALA A 95 4.62 -5.53 -14.10
C ALA A 95 6.09 -5.94 -14.29
N PRO A 96 6.91 -5.19 -15.08
CA PRO A 96 8.32 -5.54 -15.27
C PRO A 96 9.20 -5.30 -14.05
N LEU A 97 8.75 -4.52 -13.06
CA LEU A 97 9.53 -4.16 -11.89
C LEU A 97 9.71 -5.36 -10.96
N SER A 98 10.91 -5.52 -10.41
CA SER A 98 11.19 -6.45 -9.32
C SER A 98 10.39 -6.07 -8.06
N LEU A 99 10.22 -7.02 -7.14
CA LEU A 99 9.57 -6.75 -5.84
C LEU A 99 10.26 -5.62 -5.07
N ARG A 100 11.58 -5.51 -5.19
CA ARG A 100 12.37 -4.45 -4.57
C ARG A 100 12.05 -3.08 -5.15
N GLU A 101 11.93 -2.96 -6.47
CA GLU A 101 11.56 -1.72 -7.14
C GLU A 101 10.12 -1.33 -6.81
N LYS A 102 9.19 -2.30 -6.80
CA LYS A 102 7.81 -2.08 -6.36
C LYS A 102 7.73 -1.59 -4.92
N ALA A 103 8.54 -2.16 -4.02
CA ALA A 103 8.56 -1.77 -2.61
C ALA A 103 9.10 -0.34 -2.37
N ARG A 104 9.79 0.26 -3.35
CA ARG A 104 10.14 1.69 -3.33
C ARG A 104 8.99 2.62 -3.73
N ILE A 105 8.00 2.08 -4.45
CA ILE A 105 6.81 2.81 -4.84
C ILE A 105 5.69 2.60 -3.82
N PHE A 106 5.45 1.35 -3.43
CA PHE A 106 4.32 0.92 -2.63
C PHE A 106 4.75 0.51 -1.22
N GLY A 107 4.46 1.33 -0.22
CA GLY A 107 4.49 0.92 1.19
C GLY A 107 3.25 0.09 1.51
N TYR A 108 3.41 -1.07 2.16
CA TYR A 108 2.30 -1.94 2.50
C TYR A 108 2.23 -2.23 3.99
N VAL A 109 1.07 -1.99 4.58
CA VAL A 109 0.74 -2.30 5.96
C VAL A 109 -0.32 -3.41 5.96
N PRO A 110 0.03 -4.65 6.33
CA PRO A 110 -0.92 -5.76 6.37
C PRO A 110 -1.87 -5.64 7.56
N GLN A 111 -3.05 -6.26 7.44
CA GLN A 111 -4.06 -6.32 8.49
C GLN A 111 -3.53 -6.99 9.77
N ASN A 112 -2.76 -8.05 9.64
CA ASN A 112 -2.25 -8.82 10.77
C ASN A 112 -0.80 -9.22 10.53
N THR A 113 0.05 -9.03 11.54
CA THR A 113 1.46 -9.43 11.47
C THR A 113 1.84 -10.10 12.78
N GLN A 114 1.89 -11.42 12.76
CA GLN A 114 2.50 -12.22 13.85
C GLN A 114 4.01 -12.40 13.66
N ALA A 115 4.50 -12.14 12.45
CA ALA A 115 5.93 -12.22 12.15
C ALA A 115 6.71 -11.08 12.82
N GLY A 116 7.88 -11.40 13.35
CA GLY A 116 8.80 -10.41 13.92
C GLY A 116 8.47 -9.97 15.36
N LEU A 117 7.64 -10.71 16.11
CA LEU A 117 7.33 -10.38 17.51
C LEU A 117 8.55 -10.35 18.43
N SER A 118 9.64 -11.03 18.06
CA SER A 118 10.94 -11.01 18.75
C SER A 118 11.85 -9.83 18.35
N LEU A 119 11.50 -9.10 17.26
CA LEU A 119 12.25 -7.92 16.83
C LEU A 119 11.91 -6.73 17.74
N THR A 120 12.89 -5.85 17.92
CA THR A 120 12.65 -4.53 18.52
C THR A 120 11.86 -3.66 17.55
N VAL A 121 11.26 -2.60 18.09
CA VAL A 121 10.57 -1.57 17.27
C VAL A 121 11.53 -0.96 16.25
N MET A 122 12.75 -0.60 16.67
CA MET A 122 13.76 -0.03 15.78
C MET A 122 14.12 -0.99 14.63
N GLU A 123 14.40 -2.26 14.93
CA GLU A 123 14.68 -3.27 13.89
C GLU A 123 13.51 -3.45 12.94
N THR A 124 12.29 -3.42 13.47
CA THR A 124 11.07 -3.49 12.64
C THR A 124 10.97 -2.31 11.69
N VAL A 125 11.17 -1.08 12.16
CA VAL A 125 11.11 0.13 11.31
C VAL A 125 12.24 0.16 10.29
N ILE A 126 13.47 -0.17 10.68
CA ILE A 126 14.63 -0.30 9.79
C ILE A 126 14.34 -1.30 8.66
N SER A 127 13.58 -2.37 8.92
CA SER A 127 13.24 -3.34 7.87
C SER A 127 12.47 -2.71 6.69
N GLY A 128 11.78 -1.59 6.92
CA GLY A 128 11.14 -0.80 5.86
C GLY A 128 12.14 -0.15 4.88
N ARG A 129 13.42 -0.04 5.28
CA ARG A 129 14.50 0.51 4.45
C ARG A 129 15.22 -0.54 3.58
N LEU A 130 14.94 -1.84 3.79
CA LEU A 130 15.58 -2.93 3.02
C LEU A 130 15.54 -2.76 1.50
N PRO A 131 14.47 -2.22 0.87
CA PRO A 131 14.47 -1.96 -0.57
C PRO A 131 15.55 -0.98 -1.04
N PHE A 132 16.12 -0.18 -0.15
CA PHE A 132 17.12 0.86 -0.43
C PHE A 132 18.54 0.43 -0.04
N SER A 133 18.68 -0.29 1.06
CA SER A 133 19.97 -0.59 1.71
C SER A 133 20.85 -1.63 1.01
N GLY A 134 20.40 -2.24 -0.09
CA GLY A 134 21.21 -3.28 -0.74
C GLY A 134 21.40 -4.55 0.09
N GLY A 135 20.64 -4.73 1.15
CA GLY A 135 20.73 -5.87 2.08
C GLY A 135 21.64 -5.63 3.29
N LYS A 136 22.28 -4.46 3.40
CA LYS A 136 23.06 -4.05 4.57
C LYS A 136 22.51 -2.74 5.11
N THR A 137 22.05 -2.75 6.36
CA THR A 137 21.59 -1.55 7.07
C THR A 137 22.75 -0.59 7.27
N GLY A 138 22.64 0.63 6.75
CA GLY A 138 23.62 1.71 6.92
C GLY A 138 23.18 2.72 8.00
N LYS A 139 24.06 3.66 8.30
CA LYS A 139 23.78 4.75 9.27
C LYS A 139 22.56 5.57 8.84
N GLU A 140 22.43 5.88 7.55
CA GLU A 140 21.27 6.60 7.00
C GLU A 140 19.94 5.88 7.25
N ASP A 141 19.92 4.54 7.16
CA ASP A 141 18.69 3.77 7.39
C ASP A 141 18.27 3.84 8.86
N VAL A 142 19.23 3.84 9.79
CA VAL A 142 18.98 4.02 11.23
C VAL A 142 18.45 5.42 11.52
N GLU A 143 19.10 6.46 10.97
CA GLU A 143 18.71 7.86 11.16
C GLU A 143 17.29 8.14 10.63
N LYS A 144 16.98 7.69 9.41
CA LYS A 144 15.62 7.83 8.84
C LYS A 144 14.58 7.08 9.66
N SER A 145 14.90 5.89 10.14
CA SER A 145 13.98 5.12 10.99
C SER A 145 13.73 5.80 12.33
N ALA A 146 14.77 6.38 12.95
CA ALA A 146 14.63 7.15 14.18
C ALA A 146 13.77 8.41 13.98
N GLN A 147 13.96 9.13 12.88
CA GLN A 147 13.13 10.30 12.54
C GLN A 147 11.65 9.94 12.38
N VAL A 148 11.35 8.81 11.72
CA VAL A 148 9.96 8.37 11.59
C VAL A 148 9.38 7.98 12.96
N LEU A 149 10.13 7.29 13.82
CA LEU A 149 9.69 6.97 15.17
C LEU A 149 9.40 8.24 15.99
N GLU A 150 10.23 9.27 15.86
CA GLU A 150 10.02 10.56 16.51
C GLU A 150 8.74 11.24 16.02
N GLN A 151 8.51 11.31 14.72
CA GLN A 151 7.30 11.87 14.10
C GLN A 151 6.01 11.21 14.60
N PHE A 152 6.08 9.91 14.93
CA PHE A 152 4.94 9.15 15.46
C PHE A 152 4.85 9.16 16.99
N GLY A 153 5.78 9.84 17.70
CA GLY A 153 5.86 9.82 19.16
C GLY A 153 6.16 8.43 19.72
N LEU A 154 6.99 7.66 19.02
CA LEU A 154 7.31 6.26 19.33
C LEU A 154 8.78 6.05 19.72
N SER A 155 9.57 7.12 19.90
CA SER A 155 11.00 7.04 20.23
C SER A 155 11.28 6.22 21.49
N ASP A 156 10.45 6.36 22.53
CA ASP A 156 10.59 5.64 23.80
C ASP A 156 10.35 4.12 23.66
N TYR A 157 9.77 3.70 22.56
CA TYR A 157 9.51 2.30 22.28
C TYR A 157 10.64 1.63 21.46
N ALA A 158 11.63 2.40 20.97
CA ALA A 158 12.62 1.94 20.00
C ALA A 158 13.27 0.59 20.34
N PHE A 159 13.57 0.38 21.62
CA PHE A 159 14.24 -0.85 22.12
C PHE A 159 13.28 -1.89 22.72
N ARG A 160 11.97 -1.62 22.75
CA ARG A 160 10.98 -2.61 23.17
C ARG A 160 10.77 -3.66 22.07
N GLN A 161 10.48 -4.90 22.47
CA GLN A 161 10.10 -5.94 21.54
C GLN A 161 8.67 -5.74 21.05
N MET A 162 8.42 -6.02 19.78
CA MET A 162 7.09 -5.93 19.17
C MET A 162 6.03 -6.76 19.91
N GLY A 163 6.43 -7.91 20.49
CA GLY A 163 5.53 -8.76 21.26
C GLY A 163 5.03 -8.16 22.58
N GLN A 164 5.70 -7.13 23.11
CA GLN A 164 5.35 -6.45 24.37
C GLN A 164 4.35 -5.30 24.18
N LEU A 165 3.97 -5.01 22.94
CA LEU A 165 3.14 -3.87 22.60
C LEU A 165 1.67 -4.26 22.45
N SER A 166 0.78 -3.31 22.74
CA SER A 166 -0.63 -3.42 22.41
C SER A 166 -0.87 -3.51 20.89
N GLY A 167 -2.04 -3.98 20.47
CA GLY A 167 -2.42 -4.05 19.06
C GLY A 167 -2.30 -2.69 18.35
N GLY A 168 -2.81 -1.63 18.98
CA GLY A 168 -2.76 -0.28 18.43
C GLY A 168 -1.34 0.30 18.33
N GLU A 169 -0.47 0.02 19.31
CA GLU A 169 0.94 0.42 19.24
C GLU A 169 1.66 -0.32 18.11
N ARG A 170 1.46 -1.63 18.00
CA ARG A 170 2.01 -2.42 16.89
C ARG A 170 1.57 -1.88 15.53
N GLN A 171 0.30 -1.53 15.39
CA GLN A 171 -0.23 -0.97 14.15
C GLN A 171 0.45 0.34 13.77
N ARG A 172 0.63 1.26 14.72
CA ARG A 172 1.37 2.51 14.49
C ARG A 172 2.81 2.25 14.05
N ILE A 173 3.49 1.27 14.65
CA ILE A 173 4.85 0.89 14.27
C ILE A 173 4.90 0.26 12.88
N LEU A 174 3.92 -0.54 12.48
CA LEU A 174 3.84 -1.10 11.12
C LEU A 174 3.62 0.00 10.07
N ILE A 175 2.86 1.04 10.41
CA ILE A 175 2.71 2.22 9.57
C ILE A 175 4.06 2.98 9.49
N ALA A 176 4.72 3.21 10.63
CA ALA A 176 6.05 3.84 10.68
C ALA A 176 7.07 3.05 9.83
N ARG A 177 7.07 1.72 9.91
CA ARG A 177 7.90 0.84 9.06
C ARG A 177 7.66 1.08 7.57
N ALA A 178 6.40 1.14 7.15
CA ALA A 178 6.06 1.36 5.76
C ALA A 178 6.51 2.75 5.29
N LEU A 179 6.38 3.77 6.14
CA LEU A 179 6.78 5.15 5.84
C LEU A 179 8.29 5.36 5.89
N ALA A 180 9.04 4.58 6.67
CA ALA A 180 10.52 4.64 6.66
C ALA A 180 11.11 4.36 5.28
N GLY A 181 10.39 3.63 4.42
CA GLY A 181 10.73 3.42 3.02
C GLY A 181 10.42 4.61 2.11
N ASP A 182 9.91 5.73 2.61
CA ASP A 182 9.50 6.90 1.82
C ASP A 182 8.67 6.54 0.57
N PRO A 183 7.57 5.76 0.73
CA PRO A 183 6.81 5.27 -0.40
C PRO A 183 6.01 6.38 -1.08
N GLN A 184 5.78 6.24 -2.38
CA GLN A 184 4.93 7.15 -3.15
C GLN A 184 3.43 6.86 -2.96
N VAL A 185 3.10 5.61 -2.64
CA VAL A 185 1.74 5.13 -2.37
C VAL A 185 1.77 4.28 -1.11
N LEU A 186 0.89 4.57 -0.15
CA LEU A 186 0.72 3.76 1.05
C LEU A 186 -0.55 2.91 0.92
N LEU A 187 -0.38 1.60 0.98
CA LEU A 187 -1.44 0.60 0.93
C LEU A 187 -1.71 0.09 2.35
N LEU A 188 -2.90 0.37 2.88
CA LEU A 188 -3.32 -0.03 4.22
C LEU A 188 -4.41 -1.09 4.14
N ASP A 189 -4.16 -2.26 4.72
CA ASP A 189 -5.09 -3.38 4.73
C ASP A 189 -5.76 -3.46 6.11
N GLU A 190 -7.00 -2.96 6.21
CA GLU A 190 -7.81 -2.88 7.45
C GLU A 190 -7.04 -2.35 8.68
N PRO A 191 -6.49 -1.13 8.63
CA PRO A 191 -5.57 -0.63 9.66
C PRO A 191 -6.22 -0.40 11.04
N THR A 192 -7.53 -0.55 11.18
CA THR A 192 -8.29 -0.27 12.40
C THR A 192 -8.96 -1.50 13.01
N SER A 193 -8.73 -2.71 12.48
CA SER A 193 -9.33 -3.96 12.95
C SER A 193 -8.47 -4.61 14.06
N SER A 194 -8.28 -3.94 15.19
CA SER A 194 -7.59 -4.53 16.37
C SER A 194 -8.42 -4.35 17.63
#